data_a133fe7024f8437e323485da0e74aeae
#
_entry.id   a133fe7024f8437e323485da0e74aeae
#
_cell.length_a   1.000
_cell.length_b   1.000
_cell.length_c   1.000
_cell.angle_alpha   90.00
_cell.angle_beta   90.00
_cell.angle_gamma   90.00
#
_symmetry.space_group_name_H-M   'P 1'
#
loop_
_entity.id
_entity.type
_entity.pdbx_description
1 polymer ?
#
loop_
_entity_poly.entity_id
_entity_poly.type
_entity_poly.pdbx_seq_one_letter_code
_entity_poly.pdbx_strand_id
1 'polypeptide(L)'
;MRADPSGPERDLRIGEICAALGVSERLVRSLCAEHLGMSPSTYLRLRRMSLVHRTLWRGDPDASVSEVARGYGFGSLGRFAADYRALFGELPSATLRRSLHPGMPQLVLRRRRGSV
;
A
#
# COMPACT_ATOMS: atom_id res chain seq x y z
N MET A 1 7.16 4.56 -16.61
CA MET A 1 6.47 4.74 -16.61
C MET A 1 5.85 5.24 -15.82
N ARG A 2 5.36 5.52 -15.69
CA ARG A 2 4.89 6.17 -15.00
C ARG A 2 3.81 5.80 -14.61
N ALA A 3 3.71 5.48 -13.86
CA ALA A 3 2.62 5.04 -13.41
C ALA A 3 1.74 6.12 -13.32
N ASP A 4 0.63 5.96 -13.66
CA ASP A 4 -0.25 6.99 -13.55
C ASP A 4 -0.85 6.90 -12.23
N PRO A 5 -0.45 7.65 -11.38
CA PRO A 5 -0.94 7.57 -10.05
C PRO A 5 -2.36 7.97 -9.91
N SER A 6 -2.86 8.61 -10.86
CA SER A 6 -4.18 9.07 -10.68
C SER A 6 -5.12 7.96 -10.82
N GLY A 7 -4.73 6.96 -11.33
CA GLY A 7 -5.68 6.00 -11.52
C GLY A 7 -5.85 5.19 -10.32
N PRO A 8 -6.76 4.45 -10.29
CA PRO A 8 -7.04 3.60 -9.22
C PRO A 8 -5.97 2.60 -9.36
N GLU A 9 -5.61 2.05 -8.40
CA GLU A 9 -4.56 1.27 -8.47
C GLU A 9 -4.99 0.26 -9.23
N ARG A 10 -4.98 0.05 -10.17
CA ARG A 10 -5.57 -0.40 -10.99
C ARG A 10 -5.37 -1.66 -11.47
N ASP A 11 -6.31 -2.25 -11.58
CA ASP A 11 -6.39 -3.50 -12.17
C ASP A 11 -5.91 -3.42 -13.58
N LEU A 12 -5.99 -2.28 -14.11
CA LEU A 12 -5.58 -2.08 -15.43
C LEU A 12 -4.15 -2.47 -15.64
N ARG A 13 -3.37 -2.32 -14.67
CA ARG A 13 -2.03 -2.63 -14.79
C ARG A 13 -1.79 -4.07 -15.05
N ILE A 14 -2.68 -4.93 -14.60
CA ILE A 14 -2.56 -6.35 -14.84
C ILE A 14 -2.56 -6.62 -16.31
N GLY A 15 -3.47 -6.00 -17.03
CA GLY A 15 -3.54 -6.19 -18.47
C GLY A 15 -2.27 -5.75 -19.17
N GLU A 16 -1.74 -4.63 -18.74
CA GLU A 16 -0.54 -4.12 -19.34
C GLU A 16 0.65 -5.02 -19.08
N ILE A 17 0.76 -5.52 -17.88
CA ILE A 17 1.84 -6.40 -17.53
C ILE A 17 1.74 -7.70 -18.30
N CYS A 18 0.54 -8.23 -18.39
CA CYS A 18 0.34 -9.47 -19.12
C CYS A 18 0.69 -9.31 -20.58
N ALA A 19 0.30 -8.20 -21.16
CA ALA A 19 0.60 -7.94 -22.55
C ALA A 19 2.11 -7.84 -22.76
N ALA A 20 2.79 -7.19 -21.87
CA ALA A 20 4.22 -7.02 -21.98
C ALA A 20 4.94 -8.35 -21.85
N LEU A 21 4.42 -9.24 -21.03
CA LEU A 21 5.05 -10.53 -20.83
C LEU A 21 4.60 -11.59 -21.82
N GLY A 22 3.61 -11.29 -22.59
CA GLY A 22 3.12 -12.26 -23.56
C GLY A 22 2.29 -13.38 -22.95
N VAL A 23 1.63 -13.12 -21.82
CA VAL A 23 0.81 -14.12 -21.17
C VAL A 23 -0.61 -13.62 -21.06
N SER A 24 -1.55 -14.51 -20.89
CA SER A 24 -2.93 -14.10 -20.80
C SER A 24 -3.32 -13.75 -19.38
N GLU A 25 -4.23 -12.81 -19.24
CA GLU A 25 -4.72 -12.43 -17.93
C GLU A 25 -5.38 -13.61 -17.26
N ARG A 26 -6.09 -14.40 -18.05
CA ARG A 26 -6.77 -15.53 -17.53
C ARG A 26 -5.82 -16.51 -16.87
N LEU A 27 -4.69 -16.77 -17.52
CA LEU A 27 -3.70 -17.66 -16.96
C LEU A 27 -3.14 -17.08 -15.67
N VAL A 28 -2.82 -15.78 -15.67
CA VAL A 28 -2.28 -15.14 -14.49
C VAL A 28 -3.27 -15.22 -13.34
N ARG A 29 -4.55 -14.99 -13.62
CA ARG A 29 -5.56 -15.05 -12.58
C ARG A 29 -5.67 -16.45 -12.00
N SER A 30 -5.61 -17.45 -12.87
CA SER A 30 -5.68 -18.82 -12.43
C SER A 30 -4.51 -19.17 -11.54
N LEU A 31 -3.32 -18.79 -11.95
CA LEU A 31 -2.13 -19.10 -11.19
C LEU A 31 -2.13 -18.39 -9.83
N CYS A 32 -2.58 -17.15 -9.81
CA CYS A 32 -2.66 -16.43 -8.56
C CYS A 32 -3.67 -17.07 -7.62
N ALA A 33 -4.82 -17.46 -8.15
CA ALA A 33 -5.83 -18.09 -7.32
C ALA A 33 -5.31 -19.41 -6.77
N GLU A 34 -4.64 -20.16 -7.60
CA GLU A 34 -4.12 -21.44 -7.21
C GLU A 34 -2.97 -21.36 -6.22
N HIS A 35 -2.04 -20.49 -6.44
CA HIS A 35 -0.84 -20.43 -5.62
C HIS A 35 -0.84 -19.37 -4.54
N LEU A 36 -1.61 -18.31 -4.73
CA LEU A 36 -1.65 -17.25 -3.75
C LEU A 36 -2.99 -17.11 -3.06
N GLY A 37 -3.98 -17.77 -3.58
CA GLY A 37 -5.32 -17.69 -3.01
C GLY A 37 -6.00 -16.34 -3.23
N MET A 38 -5.55 -15.59 -4.20
CA MET A 38 -6.14 -14.27 -4.45
C MET A 38 -5.93 -13.87 -5.89
N SER A 39 -6.66 -12.84 -6.32
CA SER A 39 -6.52 -12.36 -7.68
C SER A 39 -5.25 -11.55 -7.84
N PRO A 40 -4.76 -11.38 -9.06
CA PRO A 40 -3.56 -10.58 -9.27
C PRO A 40 -3.70 -9.14 -8.80
N SER A 41 -4.86 -8.54 -9.00
CA SER A 41 -5.02 -7.16 -8.56
C SER A 41 -4.96 -7.05 -7.05
N THR A 42 -5.51 -8.03 -6.35
CA THR A 42 -5.44 -8.05 -4.91
C THR A 42 -3.99 -8.21 -4.47
N TYR A 43 -3.28 -9.11 -5.12
CA TYR A 43 -1.88 -9.34 -4.79
C TYR A 43 -1.07 -8.06 -5.00
N LEU A 44 -1.26 -7.39 -6.13
CA LEU A 44 -0.51 -6.16 -6.40
C LEU A 44 -0.86 -5.06 -5.43
N ARG A 45 -2.12 -4.99 -5.03
CA ARG A 45 -2.53 -4.00 -4.06
C ARG A 45 -1.86 -4.25 -2.72
N LEU A 46 -1.80 -5.51 -2.30
CA LEU A 46 -1.13 -5.85 -1.05
C LEU A 46 0.36 -5.58 -1.13
N ARG A 47 0.94 -5.81 -2.30
CA ARG A 47 2.34 -5.51 -2.51
C ARG A 47 2.61 -4.02 -2.34
N ARG A 48 1.78 -3.19 -2.94
CA ARG A 48 1.94 -1.75 -2.81
C ARG A 48 1.75 -1.31 -1.39
N MET A 49 0.80 -1.93 -0.70
CA MET A 49 0.55 -1.60 0.69
C MET A 49 1.77 -1.96 1.55
N SER A 50 2.40 -3.08 1.27
CA SER A 50 3.61 -3.47 1.96
C SER A 50 4.74 -2.49 1.71
N LEU A 51 4.84 -1.98 0.51
CA LEU A 51 5.87 -1.01 0.18
C LEU A 51 5.66 0.31 0.91
N VAL A 52 4.39 0.72 1.05
CA VAL A 52 4.09 1.91 1.82
C VAL A 52 4.50 1.69 3.27
N HIS A 53 4.13 0.53 3.82
CA HIS A 53 4.45 0.23 5.20
C HIS A 53 5.96 0.28 5.42
N ARG A 54 6.71 -0.30 4.53
CA ARG A 54 8.15 -0.30 4.63
C ARG A 54 8.73 1.10 4.54
N THR A 55 8.19 1.92 3.65
CA THR A 55 8.65 3.29 3.49
C THR A 55 8.36 4.12 4.74
N LEU A 56 7.17 3.95 5.31
CA LEU A 56 6.85 4.66 6.54
C LEU A 56 7.71 4.20 7.70
N TRP A 57 8.02 2.91 7.71
CA TRP A 57 8.82 2.34 8.78
C TRP A 57 10.25 2.86 8.75
N ARG A 58 10.72 3.33 7.61
CA ARG A 58 12.05 3.88 7.51
C ARG A 58 12.21 5.14 8.31
N GLY A 59 11.14 5.84 8.56
CA GLY A 59 11.19 6.99 9.44
C GLY A 59 11.83 8.24 8.87
N ASP A 60 11.55 8.56 7.63
CA ASP A 60 12.05 9.78 7.02
C ASP A 60 11.29 10.97 7.63
N PRO A 61 11.97 11.89 8.32
CA PRO A 61 11.29 13.02 8.94
C PRO A 61 10.57 13.93 7.96
N ASP A 62 10.97 13.91 6.70
CA ASP A 62 10.32 14.74 5.71
C ASP A 62 9.18 14.03 5.00
N ALA A 63 8.93 12.80 5.33
CA ALA A 63 7.88 12.06 4.66
C ALA A 63 6.52 12.42 5.18
N SER A 64 5.54 12.42 4.32
CA SER A 64 4.16 12.54 4.77
C SER A 64 3.43 11.31 4.29
N VAL A 65 2.47 10.88 5.06
CA VAL A 65 1.69 9.70 4.71
C VAL A 65 1.04 9.88 3.35
N SER A 66 0.46 11.03 3.09
CA SER A 66 -0.25 11.22 1.84
C SER A 66 0.70 11.17 0.64
N GLU A 67 1.87 11.74 0.77
CA GLU A 67 2.82 11.69 -0.33
C GLU A 67 3.30 10.28 -0.60
N VAL A 68 3.57 9.54 0.46
CA VAL A 68 4.03 8.18 0.31
C VAL A 68 2.93 7.34 -0.33
N ALA A 69 1.70 7.48 0.15
CA ALA A 69 0.59 6.70 -0.39
C ALA A 69 0.37 7.01 -1.85
N ARG A 70 0.38 8.28 -2.20
CA ARG A 70 0.18 8.66 -3.59
C ARG A 70 1.31 8.19 -4.47
N GLY A 71 2.51 8.20 -3.94
CA GLY A 71 3.66 7.73 -4.70
C GLY A 71 3.56 6.27 -5.06
N TYR A 72 2.82 5.50 -4.29
CA TYR A 72 2.61 4.10 -4.60
C TYR A 72 1.25 3.84 -5.25
N GLY A 73 0.57 4.90 -5.68
CA GLY A 73 -0.63 4.73 -6.48
C GLY A 73 -1.96 4.74 -5.76
N PHE A 74 -1.98 5.13 -4.50
CA PHE A 74 -3.24 5.16 -3.77
C PHE A 74 -3.90 6.52 -3.91
N GLY A 75 -5.04 6.55 -4.55
CA GLY A 75 -5.72 7.80 -4.83
C GLY A 75 -6.67 8.27 -3.75
N SER A 76 -7.32 7.34 -3.08
CA SER A 76 -8.24 7.71 -2.02
C SER A 76 -7.58 7.49 -0.68
N LEU A 77 -7.18 8.56 -0.03
CA LEU A 77 -6.46 8.44 1.22
C LEU A 77 -7.30 7.87 2.36
N GLY A 78 -8.57 8.17 2.37
CA GLY A 78 -9.44 7.62 3.41
C GLY A 78 -9.55 6.12 3.30
N ARG A 79 -9.75 5.62 2.09
CA ARG A 79 -9.85 4.23 1.86
C ARG A 79 -8.51 3.56 2.11
N PHE A 80 -7.44 4.20 1.68
CA PHE A 80 -6.11 3.70 1.91
C PHE A 80 -5.86 3.52 3.42
N ALA A 81 -6.21 4.52 4.20
CA ALA A 81 -5.98 4.46 5.64
C ALA A 81 -6.77 3.35 6.30
N ALA A 82 -8.00 3.16 5.87
CA ALA A 82 -8.83 2.10 6.42
C ALA A 82 -8.25 0.72 6.10
N ASP A 83 -7.82 0.55 4.86
CA ASP A 83 -7.23 -0.71 4.43
C ASP A 83 -5.90 -0.97 5.12
N TYR A 84 -5.12 0.08 5.28
CA TYR A 84 -3.84 -0.02 5.95
C TYR A 84 -4.04 -0.49 7.39
N ARG A 85 -4.99 0.13 8.07
CA ARG A 85 -5.26 -0.24 9.43
C ARG A 85 -5.73 -1.68 9.55
N ALA A 86 -6.55 -2.12 8.60
CA ALA A 86 -7.02 -3.49 8.60
C ALA A 86 -5.86 -4.48 8.43
N LEU A 87 -4.87 -4.11 7.63
CA LEU A 87 -3.74 -4.98 7.40
C LEU A 87 -2.69 -4.95 8.49
N PHE A 88 -2.36 -3.77 8.95
CA PHE A 88 -1.23 -3.62 9.86
C PHE A 88 -1.60 -3.32 11.31
N GLY A 89 -2.86 -3.17 11.57
CA GLY A 89 -3.31 -2.97 12.94
C GLY A 89 -3.17 -1.56 13.47
N GLU A 90 -2.74 -0.64 12.65
CA GLU A 90 -2.60 0.76 13.06
C GLU A 90 -2.73 1.65 11.85
N LEU A 91 -2.98 2.92 12.07
CA LEU A 91 -3.06 3.87 10.98
C LEU A 91 -1.68 4.16 10.42
N PRO A 92 -1.60 4.57 9.16
CA PRO A 92 -0.29 4.89 8.57
C PRO A 92 0.44 5.96 9.34
N SER A 93 -0.28 6.95 9.84
CA SER A 93 0.35 8.01 10.62
C SER A 93 0.97 7.48 11.90
N ALA A 94 0.38 6.44 12.47
CA ALA A 94 0.94 5.84 13.67
C ALA A 94 2.25 5.12 13.36
N THR A 95 2.32 4.45 12.22
CA THR A 95 3.55 3.78 11.81
C THR A 95 4.67 4.80 11.64
N LEU A 96 4.39 5.89 10.95
CA LEU A 96 5.39 6.91 10.71
C LEU A 96 5.85 7.53 12.01
N ARG A 97 4.91 7.86 12.86
CA ARG A 97 5.22 8.48 14.13
C ARG A 97 6.09 7.58 15.00
N ARG A 98 5.75 6.31 15.02
CA ARG A 98 6.51 5.35 15.79
C ARG A 98 7.92 5.18 15.25
N SER A 99 8.09 5.23 13.95
CA SER A 99 9.40 5.09 13.37
C SER A 99 10.26 6.32 13.64
N LEU A 100 9.65 7.49 13.75
CA LEU A 100 10.39 8.69 14.07
C LEU A 100 10.74 8.80 15.55
N HIS A 101 10.01 8.07 16.38
CA HIS A 101 10.23 8.11 17.83
C HIS A 101 10.30 6.67 18.36
N PRO A 102 11.33 5.95 17.98
CA PRO A 102 11.39 4.53 18.30
C PRO A 102 11.36 4.16 19.76
N GLY A 103 11.69 5.06 20.63
CA GLY A 103 11.63 4.72 22.04
C GLY A 103 10.30 5.00 22.69
N MET A 104 9.37 5.58 21.93
CA MET A 104 8.11 5.97 22.52
C MET A 104 7.10 4.86 22.58
N PRO A 105 6.40 4.69 23.68
CA PRO A 105 5.40 3.62 23.78
C PRO A 105 4.30 3.83 22.77
N GLN A 106 3.88 2.75 22.19
CA GLN A 106 2.83 2.80 21.20
C GLN A 106 1.54 3.39 21.73
N LEU A 107 1.24 3.15 22.96
CA LEU A 107 0.06 3.71 23.57
C LEU A 107 0.07 5.23 23.52
N VAL A 108 1.20 5.83 23.77
CA VAL A 108 1.29 7.28 23.73
C VAL A 108 1.07 7.78 22.29
N LEU A 109 1.64 7.10 21.34
CA LEU A 109 1.48 7.50 19.96
C LEU A 109 0.04 7.40 19.52
N ARG A 110 -0.67 6.39 20.00
CA ARG A 110 -2.04 6.25 19.63
C ARG A 110 -2.89 7.35 20.10
N ARG A 111 -2.60 7.93 21.20
CA ARG A 111 -3.38 8.99 21.69
C ARG A 111 -3.31 10.16 20.81
N ARG A 112 -2.34 10.28 20.06
CA ARG A 112 -2.22 11.44 19.28
C ARG A 112 -3.08 11.37 18.13
N ARG A 113 -3.74 10.48 17.87
CA ARG A 113 -4.65 10.34 16.90
C ARG A 113 -4.56 11.09 15.78
N GLY A 114 -4.24 10.96 15.10
CA GLY A 114 -4.19 11.60 14.11
C GLY A 114 -4.70 11.44 12.97
N SER A 115 -4.40 11.88 12.09
CA SER A 115 -5.08 11.77 10.98
C SER A 115 -4.45 10.74 10.22
N VAL A 116 -4.75 10.50 9.18
CA VAL A 116 -4.31 9.51 8.31
C VAL A 116 -2.87 9.52 8.06
#